data_1086706df09035549834f34abf98fa88
#
_entry.id   1086706df09035549834f34abf98fa88
#
_cell.length_a   1.000
_cell.length_b   1.000
_cell.length_c   1.000
_cell.angle_alpha   90.00
_cell.angle_beta   90.00
_cell.angle_gamma   90.00
#
_symmetry.space_group_name_H-M   'P 1'
#
loop_
_entity.id
_entity.type
_entity.pdbx_description
1 polymer ?
#
loop_
_entity_poly.entity_id
_entity_poly.type
_entity_poly.pdbx_seq_one_letter_code
_entity_poly.pdbx_strand_id
1 'polypeptide(L)'
;MAVLGIVLVSSVAGGSLPLPAQAEEQSNPPFETEVIVRTVNQFKNMTDVQNFIALSTSYGVDVISMNVKQDEDDEVPSGSVFYQSDIAPIAQGYQNFDALQAVITAAHAAGIKVHAWIPQFHDQQAFLAHDEWQMQSLVNGVQTPFTGSNGNEYFVNPIHHEVQQYERSIIQEVIGNYDVDGVVLDWIRFDNYNMDVSDYTVAKYQAQFGYSPLSIDFDTDSPQRQQWNEWRTEQIGQYVGDIREDISESANPDVQLGVYILPPEFTEVGQNVAKFKDEIDFVAPMAYFDDWEFNSDWVYSTSYGILKDTSDAISGSDVDIVATLDNDWTDDQYQEVYKGIRENYPDVKRLSFFAYGAWPEDELANIHERETWPTPGWTAPVEQDYPAQLPAVWKARNIGSMPGNATYNSSNKQFTLSSSSTDIWGNGDQLNYIYQPVSGNAEIVVKVQSTSWLDGWAKAGIMIRESLSHNSKHADMMLTPSNGATFQYRSETAGTMADHTATASAPKWLKLTRTGNTFKGSISANGSSWQTVGTIQIPMKSKVYIGIALSNPGNDSRNKAVFGNVKVTD
;
A
#
# COMPACT_ATOMS: atom_id res chain seq x y z
N MET A 1 94.98 25.34 -7.63
CA MET A 1 93.71 25.64 -8.34
C MET A 1 92.75 24.45 -8.11
N ALA A 2 91.82 24.65 -7.22
CA ALA A 2 90.84 23.61 -6.87
C ALA A 2 89.56 23.82 -7.71
N VAL A 3 89.08 22.78 -8.36
CA VAL A 3 87.82 22.77 -9.07
C VAL A 3 86.82 22.00 -8.21
N LEU A 4 85.83 22.73 -7.77
CA LEU A 4 84.70 22.20 -6.95
C LEU A 4 83.70 21.58 -7.91
N GLY A 5 83.43 20.28 -7.77
CA GLY A 5 82.34 19.57 -8.48
C GLY A 5 81.07 19.65 -7.68
N ILE A 6 80.00 20.25 -8.24
CA ILE A 6 78.67 20.27 -7.67
C ILE A 6 77.91 19.04 -8.17
N VAL A 7 77.49 18.18 -7.24
CA VAL A 7 76.60 17.08 -7.50
C VAL A 7 75.17 17.60 -7.37
N LEU A 8 74.39 17.64 -8.47
CA LEU A 8 72.95 17.90 -8.48
C LEU A 8 72.21 16.62 -8.17
N VAL A 9 71.55 16.59 -7.01
CA VAL A 9 70.58 15.54 -6.66
C VAL A 9 69.23 16.00 -7.19
N SER A 10 68.72 15.35 -8.22
CA SER A 10 67.36 15.53 -8.72
C SER A 10 66.37 14.76 -7.83
N SER A 11 65.60 15.48 -7.02
CA SER A 11 64.43 14.96 -6.31
C SER A 11 63.28 14.77 -7.32
N VAL A 12 62.91 13.51 -7.56
CA VAL A 12 61.68 13.17 -8.29
C VAL A 12 60.54 13.41 -7.34
N ALA A 13 59.80 14.49 -7.53
CA ALA A 13 58.53 14.70 -6.86
C ALA A 13 57.48 13.74 -7.49
N GLY A 14 57.09 12.71 -6.71
CA GLY A 14 55.95 11.87 -7.05
C GLY A 14 54.67 12.70 -6.98
N GLY A 15 54.18 13.14 -8.14
CA GLY A 15 52.85 13.71 -8.26
C GLY A 15 51.81 12.61 -8.05
N SER A 16 51.13 12.61 -6.92
CA SER A 16 49.85 11.89 -6.78
C SER A 16 48.84 12.49 -7.76
N LEU A 17 48.40 11.70 -8.72
CA LEU A 17 47.24 12.04 -9.54
C LEU A 17 46.07 12.27 -8.59
N PRO A 18 45.31 13.36 -8.74
CA PRO A 18 44.06 13.51 -7.99
C PRO A 18 43.17 12.36 -8.36
N LEU A 19 42.66 11.64 -7.36
CA LEU A 19 41.53 10.74 -7.53
C LEU A 19 40.40 11.53 -8.21
N PRO A 20 39.67 10.94 -9.18
CA PRO A 20 38.51 11.60 -9.73
C PRO A 20 37.60 11.97 -8.56
N ALA A 21 37.16 13.23 -8.51
CA ALA A 21 36.13 13.65 -7.59
C ALA A 21 34.96 12.68 -7.78
N GLN A 22 34.59 11.95 -6.73
CA GLN A 22 33.31 11.29 -6.73
C GLN A 22 32.28 12.39 -7.00
N ALA A 23 31.53 12.24 -8.09
CA ALA A 23 30.35 13.05 -8.28
C ALA A 23 29.54 12.90 -6.99
N GLU A 24 29.24 14.00 -6.31
CA GLU A 24 28.22 14.01 -5.28
C GLU A 24 26.94 13.51 -5.98
N GLU A 25 26.52 12.30 -5.67
CA GLU A 25 25.22 11.80 -6.07
C GLU A 25 24.21 12.79 -5.50
N GLN A 26 23.51 13.50 -6.37
CA GLN A 26 22.40 14.35 -5.98
C GLN A 26 21.36 13.43 -5.33
N SER A 27 21.25 13.49 -4.02
CA SER A 27 20.14 12.85 -3.32
C SER A 27 18.86 13.50 -3.86
N ASN A 28 17.96 12.70 -4.41
CA ASN A 28 16.62 13.19 -4.71
C ASN A 28 16.03 13.72 -3.41
N PRO A 29 15.34 14.88 -3.44
CA PRO A 29 14.64 15.36 -2.25
C PRO A 29 13.63 14.30 -1.79
N PRO A 30 13.33 14.23 -0.49
CA PRO A 30 12.23 13.38 0.01
C PRO A 30 10.93 13.76 -0.69
N PHE A 31 9.98 12.84 -0.74
CA PHE A 31 8.62 13.18 -1.16
C PHE A 31 7.95 14.05 -0.08
N GLU A 32 7.09 14.96 -0.47
CA GLU A 32 6.09 15.49 0.45
C GLU A 32 5.18 14.35 0.92
N THR A 33 4.95 14.23 2.23
CA THR A 33 4.12 13.18 2.81
C THR A 33 2.73 13.72 3.10
N GLU A 34 1.73 13.14 2.46
CA GLU A 34 0.32 13.39 2.74
C GLU A 34 -0.32 12.18 3.41
N VAL A 35 -1.14 12.41 4.44
CA VAL A 35 -1.95 11.37 5.08
C VAL A 35 -3.43 11.68 4.91
N ILE A 36 -4.18 10.70 4.43
CA ILE A 36 -5.64 10.79 4.27
C ILE A 36 -6.27 10.27 5.56
N VAL A 37 -7.16 11.07 6.14
CA VAL A 37 -7.70 10.81 7.48
C VAL A 37 -9.22 10.82 7.47
N ARG A 38 -9.82 9.73 7.91
CA ARG A 38 -11.26 9.66 8.19
C ARG A 38 -11.54 10.29 9.54
N THR A 39 -12.21 11.44 9.53
CA THR A 39 -12.47 12.27 10.72
C THR A 39 -13.19 11.50 11.81
N VAL A 40 -14.18 10.69 11.46
CA VAL A 40 -14.97 9.88 12.41
C VAL A 40 -14.10 8.90 13.21
N ASN A 41 -13.01 8.42 12.62
CA ASN A 41 -12.09 7.49 13.27
C ASN A 41 -11.02 8.20 14.10
N GLN A 42 -10.52 9.36 13.63
CA GLN A 42 -9.35 10.02 14.18
C GLN A 42 -9.66 11.18 15.14
N PHE A 43 -10.67 12.03 14.87
CA PHE A 43 -10.86 13.31 15.54
C PHE A 43 -12.20 13.43 16.27
N LYS A 44 -12.33 12.84 17.45
CA LYS A 44 -13.57 12.90 18.26
C LYS A 44 -13.60 14.08 19.23
N ASN A 45 -12.45 14.70 19.51
CA ASN A 45 -12.28 15.83 20.42
C ASN A 45 -10.92 16.50 20.24
N MET A 46 -10.71 17.64 20.91
CA MET A 46 -9.47 18.41 20.82
C MET A 46 -8.21 17.63 21.23
N THR A 47 -8.32 16.68 22.17
CA THR A 47 -7.16 15.87 22.59
C THR A 47 -6.69 14.95 21.47
N ASP A 48 -7.62 14.35 20.74
CA ASP A 48 -7.29 13.50 19.59
C ASP A 48 -6.56 14.31 18.52
N VAL A 49 -7.06 15.53 18.22
CA VAL A 49 -6.41 16.47 17.28
C VAL A 49 -4.99 16.79 17.73
N GLN A 50 -4.81 17.20 18.99
CA GLN A 50 -3.49 17.57 19.50
C GLN A 50 -2.49 16.41 19.45
N ASN A 51 -2.92 15.20 19.80
CA ASN A 51 -2.08 14.00 19.75
C ASN A 51 -1.69 13.67 18.31
N PHE A 52 -2.64 13.69 17.39
CA PHE A 52 -2.38 13.38 16.00
C PHE A 52 -1.43 14.39 15.34
N ILE A 53 -1.65 15.69 15.56
CA ILE A 53 -0.77 16.75 15.05
C ILE A 53 0.65 16.63 15.63
N ALA A 54 0.79 16.29 16.91
CA ALA A 54 2.09 16.08 17.52
C ALA A 54 2.84 14.89 16.89
N LEU A 55 2.15 13.79 16.62
CA LEU A 55 2.71 12.62 15.93
C LEU A 55 3.05 12.98 14.48
N SER A 56 2.14 13.58 13.73
CA SER A 56 2.35 14.02 12.34
C SER A 56 3.58 14.93 12.22
N THR A 57 3.74 15.88 13.15
CA THR A 57 4.93 16.75 13.20
C THR A 57 6.21 15.95 13.47
N SER A 58 6.14 14.96 14.37
CA SER A 58 7.31 14.13 14.73
C SER A 58 7.78 13.24 13.58
N TYR A 59 6.86 12.84 12.72
CA TYR A 59 7.11 11.94 11.60
C TYR A 59 7.10 12.62 10.23
N GLY A 60 7.16 13.97 10.20
CA GLY A 60 7.40 14.71 8.96
C GLY A 60 6.23 14.69 7.98
N VAL A 61 4.99 14.61 8.46
CA VAL A 61 3.79 14.80 7.63
C VAL A 61 3.69 16.26 7.20
N ASP A 62 3.55 16.48 5.90
CA ASP A 62 3.47 17.82 5.29
C ASP A 62 2.02 18.26 5.05
N VAL A 63 1.13 17.30 4.75
CA VAL A 63 -0.26 17.54 4.40
C VAL A 63 -1.18 16.54 5.09
N ILE A 64 -2.28 17.03 5.65
CA ILE A 64 -3.38 16.21 6.16
C ILE A 64 -4.59 16.41 5.24
N SER A 65 -4.99 15.38 4.52
CA SER A 65 -6.24 15.34 3.76
C SER A 65 -7.32 14.68 4.62
N MET A 66 -8.17 15.49 5.26
CA MET A 66 -9.20 14.97 6.15
C MET A 66 -10.58 15.01 5.51
N ASN A 67 -11.39 13.94 5.65
CA ASN A 67 -12.75 14.04 5.20
C ASN A 67 -13.54 15.00 6.08
N VAL A 68 -14.14 16.01 5.45
CA VAL A 68 -14.99 17.01 6.13
C VAL A 68 -16.48 16.68 5.94
N LYS A 69 -16.79 15.82 4.96
CA LYS A 69 -18.08 15.22 4.68
C LYS A 69 -17.89 13.70 4.69
N GLN A 70 -18.74 12.96 5.39
CA GLN A 70 -18.63 11.50 5.53
C GLN A 70 -18.71 10.81 4.16
N ASP A 71 -17.83 9.83 3.95
CA ASP A 71 -17.60 9.12 2.69
C ASP A 71 -18.29 7.76 2.58
N GLU A 72 -18.65 7.14 3.71
CA GLU A 72 -19.26 5.81 3.75
C GLU A 72 -20.54 5.78 4.58
N ASP A 73 -21.40 4.82 4.31
CA ASP A 73 -22.67 4.57 4.99
C ASP A 73 -22.49 3.54 6.12
N ASP A 74 -21.74 3.95 7.15
CA ASP A 74 -21.48 3.18 8.37
C ASP A 74 -22.28 3.71 9.59
N GLU A 75 -21.63 3.89 10.75
CA GLU A 75 -22.27 4.46 11.95
C GLU A 75 -22.70 5.92 11.76
N VAL A 76 -22.02 6.66 10.89
CA VAL A 76 -22.35 8.02 10.48
C VAL A 76 -22.75 7.99 9.01
N PRO A 77 -23.98 8.35 8.65
CA PRO A 77 -24.42 8.33 7.25
C PRO A 77 -23.57 9.23 6.35
N SER A 78 -23.26 8.79 5.14
CA SER A 78 -22.61 9.63 4.12
C SER A 78 -23.41 10.92 3.87
N GLY A 79 -22.73 11.99 3.51
CA GLY A 79 -23.32 13.33 3.41
C GLY A 79 -23.40 14.10 4.73
N SER A 80 -23.12 13.45 5.89
CA SER A 80 -22.97 14.17 7.16
C SER A 80 -21.63 14.88 7.24
N VAL A 81 -21.59 16.10 7.81
CA VAL A 81 -20.35 16.90 7.88
C VAL A 81 -19.78 16.99 9.29
N PHE A 82 -18.46 17.21 9.41
CA PHE A 82 -17.71 17.24 10.66
C PHE A 82 -17.30 18.68 11.09
N TYR A 83 -17.98 19.66 10.57
CA TYR A 83 -17.79 21.08 10.85
C TYR A 83 -19.16 21.76 11.09
N GLN A 84 -19.18 23.03 11.48
CA GLN A 84 -20.43 23.75 11.67
C GLN A 84 -20.99 24.23 10.33
N SER A 85 -22.02 23.55 9.84
CA SER A 85 -22.65 23.78 8.53
C SER A 85 -24.07 24.30 8.69
N ASP A 86 -24.44 25.25 7.82
CA ASP A 86 -25.82 25.70 7.59
C ASP A 86 -26.49 24.97 6.40
N ILE A 87 -25.76 24.12 5.67
CA ILE A 87 -26.16 23.49 4.41
C ILE A 87 -26.42 21.99 4.59
N ALA A 88 -25.40 21.27 5.11
CA ALA A 88 -25.45 19.82 5.27
C ALA A 88 -25.68 19.40 6.71
N PRO A 89 -26.29 18.22 6.97
CA PRO A 89 -26.48 17.70 8.32
C PRO A 89 -25.16 17.51 9.06
N ILE A 90 -25.04 18.06 10.26
CA ILE A 90 -23.86 17.85 11.11
C ILE A 90 -23.87 16.44 11.68
N ALA A 91 -22.78 15.70 11.56
CA ALA A 91 -22.61 14.34 12.06
C ALA A 91 -22.88 14.24 13.57
N GLN A 92 -23.45 13.10 13.98
CA GLN A 92 -23.72 12.85 15.40
C GLN A 92 -22.41 12.87 16.20
N GLY A 93 -22.39 13.66 17.27
CA GLY A 93 -21.19 13.87 18.11
C GLY A 93 -20.38 15.12 17.77
N TYR A 94 -20.63 15.77 16.62
CA TYR A 94 -19.90 16.96 16.17
C TYR A 94 -20.68 18.27 16.29
N GLN A 95 -21.92 18.25 16.81
CA GLN A 95 -22.75 19.45 16.98
C GLN A 95 -22.12 20.54 17.89
N ASN A 96 -21.20 20.12 18.77
CA ASN A 96 -20.49 21.01 19.70
C ASN A 96 -18.96 20.95 19.53
N PHE A 97 -18.48 20.29 18.47
CA PHE A 97 -17.06 20.15 18.17
C PHE A 97 -16.84 20.32 16.67
N ASP A 98 -16.25 21.43 16.29
CA ASP A 98 -15.85 21.70 14.92
C ASP A 98 -14.48 21.06 14.67
N ALA A 99 -14.50 19.86 14.08
CA ALA A 99 -13.27 19.11 13.85
C ALA A 99 -12.39 19.77 12.79
N LEU A 100 -12.98 20.35 11.75
CA LEU A 100 -12.23 21.02 10.68
C LEU A 100 -11.47 22.24 11.23
N GLN A 101 -12.16 23.13 11.96
CA GLN A 101 -11.50 24.30 12.56
C GLN A 101 -10.42 23.90 13.55
N ALA A 102 -10.66 22.84 14.35
CA ALA A 102 -9.70 22.35 15.32
C ALA A 102 -8.42 21.83 14.66
N VAL A 103 -8.56 21.03 13.58
CA VAL A 103 -7.42 20.48 12.82
C VAL A 103 -6.66 21.59 12.11
N ILE A 104 -7.33 22.50 11.38
CA ILE A 104 -6.67 23.63 10.71
C ILE A 104 -5.83 24.45 11.71
N THR A 105 -6.42 24.82 12.85
CA THR A 105 -5.72 25.63 13.84
C THR A 105 -4.46 24.95 14.38
N ALA A 106 -4.53 23.65 14.67
CA ALA A 106 -3.42 22.89 15.21
C ALA A 106 -2.36 22.54 14.15
N ALA A 107 -2.78 22.17 12.95
CA ALA A 107 -1.91 21.82 11.83
C ALA A 107 -1.10 23.02 11.33
N HIS A 108 -1.75 24.17 11.09
CA HIS A 108 -1.08 25.40 10.68
C HIS A 108 -0.08 25.91 11.72
N ALA A 109 -0.40 25.77 13.03
CA ALA A 109 0.57 26.09 14.09
C ALA A 109 1.81 25.19 14.06
N ALA A 110 1.71 24.00 13.49
CA ALA A 110 2.81 23.05 13.30
C ALA A 110 3.46 23.14 11.90
N GLY A 111 2.95 23.97 10.99
CA GLY A 111 3.44 24.11 9.62
C GLY A 111 2.95 23.02 8.67
N ILE A 112 1.88 22.30 9.04
CA ILE A 112 1.25 21.24 8.25
C ILE A 112 0.06 21.84 7.49
N LYS A 113 -0.06 21.56 6.20
CA LYS A 113 -1.20 21.96 5.36
C LYS A 113 -2.43 21.09 5.63
N VAL A 114 -3.62 21.64 5.40
CA VAL A 114 -4.89 20.91 5.54
C VAL A 114 -5.66 20.96 4.23
N HIS A 115 -5.93 19.80 3.65
CA HIS A 115 -6.84 19.64 2.54
C HIS A 115 -8.20 19.13 3.05
N ALA A 116 -9.27 19.74 2.62
CA ALA A 116 -10.62 19.27 2.87
C ALA A 116 -10.99 18.22 1.83
N TRP A 117 -11.02 16.96 2.22
CA TRP A 117 -11.52 15.85 1.39
C TRP A 117 -13.05 15.85 1.44
N ILE A 118 -13.68 16.06 0.29
CA ILE A 118 -15.14 16.23 0.16
C ILE A 118 -15.69 15.21 -0.84
N PRO A 119 -16.19 14.06 -0.37
CA PRO A 119 -16.99 13.13 -1.18
C PRO A 119 -18.21 13.83 -1.77
N GLN A 120 -18.47 13.64 -3.07
CA GLN A 120 -19.50 14.37 -3.80
C GLN A 120 -20.81 13.58 -3.86
N PHE A 121 -20.91 12.60 -4.73
CA PHE A 121 -22.19 11.98 -5.11
C PHE A 121 -22.51 10.71 -4.28
N HIS A 122 -21.70 10.33 -3.33
CA HIS A 122 -22.03 9.34 -2.31
C HIS A 122 -22.60 10.08 -1.10
N ASP A 123 -23.93 10.15 -0.99
CA ASP A 123 -24.63 10.98 0.00
C ASP A 123 -25.98 10.38 0.40
N GLN A 124 -26.01 9.63 1.51
CA GLN A 124 -27.23 9.04 2.07
C GLN A 124 -28.20 10.12 2.55
N GLN A 125 -27.68 11.21 3.12
CA GLN A 125 -28.52 12.28 3.66
C GLN A 125 -29.36 12.94 2.55
N ALA A 126 -28.72 13.31 1.44
CA ALA A 126 -29.38 13.91 0.29
C ALA A 126 -30.26 12.87 -0.44
N PHE A 127 -29.81 11.63 -0.60
CA PHE A 127 -30.57 10.55 -1.22
C PHE A 127 -31.90 10.28 -0.51
N LEU A 128 -31.91 10.26 0.84
CA LEU A 128 -33.12 10.02 1.61
C LEU A 128 -34.02 11.26 1.75
N ALA A 129 -33.46 12.45 1.59
CA ALA A 129 -34.23 13.70 1.65
C ALA A 129 -34.95 14.03 0.33
N HIS A 130 -34.43 13.55 -0.81
CA HIS A 130 -34.86 13.94 -2.15
C HIS A 130 -34.96 12.74 -3.08
N ASP A 131 -36.15 12.17 -3.25
CA ASP A 131 -36.38 11.02 -4.13
C ASP A 131 -35.97 11.32 -5.59
N GLU A 132 -36.12 12.58 -6.04
CA GLU A 132 -35.76 13.03 -7.39
C GLU A 132 -34.26 13.19 -7.63
N TRP A 133 -33.45 13.18 -6.56
CA TRP A 133 -31.98 13.27 -6.66
C TRP A 133 -31.30 11.91 -6.72
N GLN A 134 -32.04 10.85 -6.42
CA GLN A 134 -31.48 9.49 -6.37
C GLN A 134 -30.90 9.07 -7.72
N MET A 135 -29.65 8.61 -7.72
CA MET A 135 -29.07 7.98 -8.90
C MET A 135 -29.84 6.68 -9.21
N GLN A 136 -30.14 6.45 -10.48
CA GLN A 136 -30.87 5.25 -10.90
C GLN A 136 -30.05 4.42 -11.88
N SER A 137 -30.07 3.11 -11.68
CA SER A 137 -29.51 2.13 -12.59
C SER A 137 -30.60 1.43 -13.40
N LEU A 138 -30.27 0.97 -14.61
CA LEU A 138 -31.15 0.13 -15.42
C LEU A 138 -30.95 -1.35 -15.04
N VAL A 139 -31.92 -1.90 -14.30
CA VAL A 139 -31.87 -3.30 -13.85
C VAL A 139 -33.01 -4.07 -14.53
N ASN A 140 -32.70 -5.04 -15.39
CA ASN A 140 -33.69 -5.80 -16.16
C ASN A 140 -34.70 -4.92 -16.94
N GLY A 141 -34.23 -3.79 -17.45
CA GLY A 141 -35.07 -2.83 -18.18
C GLY A 141 -35.94 -1.92 -17.30
N VAL A 142 -35.72 -1.91 -15.99
CA VAL A 142 -36.43 -1.07 -15.01
C VAL A 142 -35.45 -0.10 -14.37
N GLN A 143 -35.80 1.19 -14.37
CA GLN A 143 -35.10 2.23 -13.62
C GLN A 143 -35.26 1.95 -12.11
N THR A 144 -34.15 1.77 -11.40
CA THR A 144 -34.13 1.38 -10.00
C THR A 144 -33.15 2.27 -9.25
N PRO A 145 -33.50 2.86 -8.10
CA PRO A 145 -32.56 3.62 -7.28
C PRO A 145 -31.31 2.79 -6.98
N PHE A 146 -30.13 3.39 -7.19
CA PHE A 146 -28.86 2.71 -6.99
C PHE A 146 -28.41 2.86 -5.54
N THR A 147 -28.23 1.72 -4.88
CA THR A 147 -27.81 1.63 -3.48
C THR A 147 -26.60 0.72 -3.30
N GLY A 148 -25.64 0.83 -4.21
CA GLY A 148 -24.45 -0.01 -4.21
C GLY A 148 -24.73 -1.49 -4.51
N SER A 149 -23.70 -2.28 -4.66
CA SER A 149 -23.82 -3.73 -4.91
C SER A 149 -24.38 -4.50 -3.72
N ASN A 150 -24.22 -3.98 -2.50
CA ASN A 150 -24.68 -4.58 -1.25
C ASN A 150 -26.04 -4.04 -0.79
N GLY A 151 -26.59 -3.02 -1.47
CA GLY A 151 -27.90 -2.44 -1.17
C GLY A 151 -27.93 -1.50 0.06
N ASN A 152 -26.79 -1.02 0.51
CA ASN A 152 -26.62 -0.16 1.69
C ASN A 152 -25.71 1.05 1.47
N GLU A 153 -25.40 1.37 0.23
CA GLU A 153 -24.63 2.56 -0.18
C GLU A 153 -25.55 3.46 -1.02
N TYR A 154 -25.51 4.76 -0.83
CA TYR A 154 -26.53 5.67 -1.35
C TYR A 154 -25.91 6.76 -2.23
N PHE A 155 -26.32 6.81 -3.48
CA PHE A 155 -25.75 7.70 -4.49
C PHE A 155 -26.78 8.68 -5.05
N VAL A 156 -26.43 9.95 -5.12
CA VAL A 156 -27.21 10.98 -5.78
C VAL A 156 -26.72 11.20 -7.21
N ASN A 157 -27.61 11.69 -8.07
CA ASN A 157 -27.38 11.82 -9.52
C ASN A 157 -26.36 12.92 -9.86
N PRO A 158 -25.16 12.58 -10.38
CA PRO A 158 -24.13 13.56 -10.74
C PRO A 158 -24.54 14.54 -11.85
N ILE A 159 -25.61 14.24 -12.62
CA ILE A 159 -26.08 15.04 -13.76
C ILE A 159 -27.19 16.01 -13.35
N HIS A 160 -27.83 15.78 -12.19
CA HIS A 160 -28.92 16.59 -11.72
C HIS A 160 -28.43 17.95 -11.22
N HIS A 161 -28.94 19.04 -11.83
CA HIS A 161 -28.43 20.39 -11.54
C HIS A 161 -28.59 20.83 -10.07
N GLU A 162 -29.67 20.42 -9.39
CA GLU A 162 -29.86 20.74 -7.98
C GLU A 162 -28.90 19.95 -7.07
N VAL A 163 -28.57 18.71 -7.43
CA VAL A 163 -27.52 17.93 -6.77
C VAL A 163 -26.17 18.63 -6.92
N GLN A 164 -25.80 19.00 -8.15
CA GLN A 164 -24.56 19.72 -8.40
C GLN A 164 -24.51 21.05 -7.62
N GLN A 165 -25.63 21.78 -7.58
CA GLN A 165 -25.71 23.02 -6.81
C GLN A 165 -25.57 22.78 -5.31
N TYR A 166 -26.18 21.73 -4.76
CA TYR A 166 -26.07 21.37 -3.35
C TYR A 166 -24.63 21.00 -2.97
N GLU A 167 -24.00 20.13 -3.75
CA GLU A 167 -22.61 19.72 -3.50
C GLU A 167 -21.61 20.90 -3.61
N ARG A 168 -21.78 21.76 -4.64
CA ARG A 168 -20.98 22.98 -4.78
C ARG A 168 -21.19 23.96 -3.61
N SER A 169 -22.41 24.05 -3.07
CA SER A 169 -22.67 24.92 -1.92
C SER A 169 -21.93 24.47 -0.64
N ILE A 170 -21.73 23.15 -0.47
CA ILE A 170 -20.90 22.59 0.61
C ILE A 170 -19.43 23.01 0.43
N ILE A 171 -18.90 22.93 -0.79
CA ILE A 171 -17.54 23.37 -1.10
C ILE A 171 -17.38 24.85 -0.84
N GLN A 172 -18.33 25.68 -1.33
CA GLN A 172 -18.34 27.13 -1.13
C GLN A 172 -18.40 27.50 0.36
N GLU A 173 -19.18 26.76 1.17
CA GLU A 173 -19.24 26.93 2.61
C GLU A 173 -17.88 26.66 3.28
N VAL A 174 -17.20 25.55 2.88
CA VAL A 174 -15.87 25.20 3.42
C VAL A 174 -14.84 26.28 3.06
N ILE A 175 -14.68 26.61 1.78
CA ILE A 175 -13.66 27.58 1.35
C ILE A 175 -13.96 29.02 1.78
N GLY A 176 -15.22 29.34 2.07
CA GLY A 176 -15.65 30.66 2.54
C GLY A 176 -15.49 30.87 4.04
N ASN A 177 -15.57 29.81 4.83
CA ASN A 177 -15.58 29.89 6.30
C ASN A 177 -14.30 29.33 6.95
N TYR A 178 -13.49 28.55 6.24
CA TYR A 178 -12.32 27.85 6.79
C TYR A 178 -11.06 28.14 5.96
N ASP A 179 -9.93 28.27 6.64
CA ASP A 179 -8.62 28.54 6.04
C ASP A 179 -7.96 27.22 5.60
N VAL A 180 -8.60 26.50 4.65
CA VAL A 180 -8.07 25.28 4.07
C VAL A 180 -7.05 25.60 2.97
N ASP A 181 -5.99 24.80 2.86
CA ASP A 181 -4.96 24.94 1.82
C ASP A 181 -5.42 24.31 0.49
N GLY A 182 -6.32 23.34 0.54
CA GLY A 182 -6.88 22.68 -0.63
C GLY A 182 -8.24 22.04 -0.37
N VAL A 183 -8.94 21.77 -1.46
CA VAL A 183 -10.13 20.92 -1.52
C VAL A 183 -9.80 19.72 -2.41
N VAL A 184 -10.13 18.50 -1.97
CA VAL A 184 -9.95 17.28 -2.74
C VAL A 184 -11.30 16.63 -2.96
N LEU A 185 -11.69 16.54 -4.23
CA LEU A 185 -12.95 15.91 -4.61
C LEU A 185 -12.79 14.41 -4.67
N ASP A 186 -13.76 13.69 -4.15
CA ASP A 186 -13.88 12.25 -4.29
C ASP A 186 -15.29 11.89 -4.75
N TRP A 187 -15.48 10.65 -5.19
CA TRP A 187 -16.77 10.16 -5.67
C TRP A 187 -17.42 11.03 -6.76
N ILE A 188 -16.60 11.75 -7.57
CA ILE A 188 -17.09 12.51 -8.74
C ILE A 188 -17.25 11.59 -9.94
N ARG A 189 -18.09 10.57 -9.79
CA ARG A 189 -18.22 9.49 -10.75
C ARG A 189 -19.56 8.77 -10.65
N PHE A 190 -19.81 7.90 -11.60
CA PHE A 190 -20.81 6.84 -11.52
C PHE A 190 -20.13 5.55 -11.03
N ASP A 191 -20.90 4.46 -10.97
CA ASP A 191 -20.36 3.15 -10.61
C ASP A 191 -20.33 2.15 -11.79
N ASN A 192 -21.18 2.37 -12.82
CA ASN A 192 -21.22 1.52 -13.99
C ASN A 192 -21.81 2.27 -15.23
N TYR A 193 -21.73 1.63 -16.42
CA TYR A 193 -22.30 2.20 -17.66
C TYR A 193 -23.83 2.39 -17.62
N ASN A 194 -24.58 1.55 -16.90
CA ASN A 194 -26.05 1.54 -16.87
C ASN A 194 -26.66 2.59 -15.93
N MET A 195 -25.91 3.65 -15.58
CA MET A 195 -26.33 4.75 -14.70
C MET A 195 -25.68 6.09 -15.09
N ASP A 196 -26.20 7.30 -14.76
CA ASP A 196 -27.56 7.46 -14.18
C ASP A 196 -28.60 7.41 -15.30
N VAL A 197 -29.69 6.73 -15.05
CA VAL A 197 -30.81 6.63 -15.99
C VAL A 197 -32.13 7.12 -15.36
N SER A 198 -32.08 8.07 -14.42
CA SER A 198 -33.27 8.75 -13.91
C SER A 198 -34.03 9.49 -15.03
N ASP A 199 -35.29 9.81 -14.80
CA ASP A 199 -36.10 10.54 -15.79
C ASP A 199 -35.45 11.88 -16.15
N TYR A 200 -34.79 12.54 -15.20
CA TYR A 200 -34.05 13.79 -15.45
C TYR A 200 -32.93 13.60 -16.49
N THR A 201 -32.08 12.62 -16.27
CA THR A 201 -30.96 12.30 -17.15
C THR A 201 -31.40 11.79 -18.50
N VAL A 202 -32.41 10.91 -18.52
CA VAL A 202 -33.02 10.41 -19.76
C VAL A 202 -33.56 11.56 -20.63
N ALA A 203 -34.28 12.51 -20.03
CA ALA A 203 -34.82 13.67 -20.76
C ALA A 203 -33.70 14.57 -21.30
N LYS A 204 -32.65 14.84 -20.49
CA LYS A 204 -31.50 15.67 -20.88
C LYS A 204 -30.72 15.03 -22.05
N TYR A 205 -30.41 13.75 -21.96
CA TYR A 205 -29.72 13.00 -23.02
C TYR A 205 -30.55 12.95 -24.33
N GLN A 206 -31.82 12.56 -24.19
CA GLN A 206 -32.73 12.47 -25.36
C GLN A 206 -32.93 13.81 -26.06
N ALA A 207 -32.97 14.92 -25.33
CA ALA A 207 -33.05 16.24 -25.91
C ALA A 207 -31.82 16.58 -26.76
N GLN A 208 -30.65 16.10 -26.38
CA GLN A 208 -29.39 16.36 -27.09
C GLN A 208 -29.19 15.40 -28.27
N PHE A 209 -29.47 14.11 -28.13
CA PHE A 209 -29.11 13.08 -29.12
C PHE A 209 -30.29 12.50 -29.89
N GLY A 210 -31.53 12.80 -29.50
CA GLY A 210 -32.72 12.41 -30.23
C GLY A 210 -33.22 10.98 -29.95
N TYR A 211 -32.58 10.23 -29.04
CA TYR A 211 -33.03 8.92 -28.63
C TYR A 211 -32.81 8.72 -27.13
N SER A 212 -33.56 7.79 -26.53
CA SER A 212 -33.50 7.51 -25.10
C SER A 212 -32.29 6.60 -24.77
N PRO A 213 -31.49 6.91 -23.71
CA PRO A 213 -30.43 6.03 -23.26
C PRO A 213 -30.94 4.67 -22.75
N LEU A 214 -32.23 4.56 -22.38
CA LEU A 214 -32.84 3.28 -21.98
C LEU A 214 -32.86 2.23 -23.11
N SER A 215 -32.59 2.65 -24.36
CA SER A 215 -32.47 1.75 -25.52
C SER A 215 -31.04 1.24 -25.75
N ILE A 216 -30.06 1.69 -24.97
CA ILE A 216 -28.67 1.29 -25.10
C ILE A 216 -28.47 -0.08 -24.46
N ASP A 217 -27.78 -0.97 -25.16
CA ASP A 217 -27.22 -2.17 -24.57
C ASP A 217 -25.91 -1.80 -23.87
N PHE A 218 -25.95 -1.72 -22.54
CA PHE A 218 -24.80 -1.31 -21.73
C PHE A 218 -23.75 -2.41 -21.57
N ASP A 219 -24.09 -3.66 -21.84
CA ASP A 219 -23.16 -4.81 -21.74
C ASP A 219 -22.29 -4.96 -23.00
N THR A 220 -22.74 -4.35 -24.11
CA THR A 220 -22.02 -4.43 -25.39
C THR A 220 -21.26 -3.14 -25.69
N ASP A 221 -19.98 -3.26 -26.05
CA ASP A 221 -19.19 -2.12 -26.54
C ASP A 221 -19.70 -1.66 -27.93
N SER A 222 -20.65 -0.74 -27.90
CA SER A 222 -21.34 -0.19 -29.06
C SER A 222 -21.06 1.31 -29.19
N PRO A 223 -21.19 1.88 -30.42
CA PRO A 223 -21.09 3.33 -30.60
C PRO A 223 -22.05 4.13 -29.73
N GLN A 224 -23.24 3.57 -29.41
CA GLN A 224 -24.21 4.21 -28.52
C GLN A 224 -23.73 4.23 -27.08
N ARG A 225 -23.14 3.10 -26.56
CA ARG A 225 -22.56 3.06 -25.24
C ARG A 225 -21.35 3.99 -25.12
N GLN A 226 -20.50 4.04 -26.16
CA GLN A 226 -19.36 4.96 -26.19
C GLN A 226 -19.81 6.42 -26.17
N GLN A 227 -20.83 6.80 -26.99
CA GLN A 227 -21.41 8.14 -26.98
C GLN A 227 -22.04 8.49 -25.63
N TRP A 228 -22.75 7.54 -25.01
CA TRP A 228 -23.31 7.68 -23.68
C TRP A 228 -22.23 7.94 -22.62
N ASN A 229 -21.16 7.16 -22.63
CA ASN A 229 -20.08 7.31 -21.66
C ASN A 229 -19.31 8.62 -21.88
N GLU A 230 -19.02 8.99 -23.13
CA GLU A 230 -18.40 10.27 -23.46
C GLU A 230 -19.23 11.45 -22.96
N TRP A 231 -20.54 11.42 -23.16
CA TRP A 231 -21.43 12.46 -22.65
C TRP A 231 -21.44 12.54 -21.12
N ARG A 232 -21.41 11.40 -20.40
CA ARG A 232 -21.31 11.38 -18.94
C ARG A 232 -19.99 11.99 -18.45
N THR A 233 -18.88 11.63 -19.08
CA THR A 233 -17.56 12.22 -18.74
C THR A 233 -17.51 13.72 -18.97
N GLU A 234 -18.21 14.23 -20.00
CA GLU A 234 -18.36 15.67 -20.23
C GLU A 234 -19.18 16.36 -19.12
N GLN A 235 -20.23 15.70 -18.60
CA GLN A 235 -21.01 16.26 -17.48
C GLN A 235 -20.17 16.37 -16.20
N ILE A 236 -19.34 15.36 -15.91
CA ILE A 236 -18.38 15.39 -14.79
C ILE A 236 -17.34 16.49 -15.02
N GLY A 237 -16.77 16.59 -16.22
CA GLY A 237 -15.80 17.64 -16.54
C GLY A 237 -16.36 19.06 -16.36
N GLN A 238 -17.59 19.30 -16.81
CA GLN A 238 -18.29 20.58 -16.60
C GLN A 238 -18.49 20.89 -15.11
N TYR A 239 -18.88 19.88 -14.31
CA TYR A 239 -19.06 20.03 -12.88
C TYR A 239 -17.76 20.44 -12.17
N VAL A 240 -16.62 19.84 -12.52
CA VAL A 240 -15.32 20.24 -11.97
C VAL A 240 -14.94 21.65 -12.39
N GLY A 241 -15.22 22.04 -13.65
CA GLY A 241 -15.03 23.41 -14.13
C GLY A 241 -15.86 24.44 -13.36
N ASP A 242 -17.14 24.12 -13.08
CA ASP A 242 -18.00 24.98 -12.25
C ASP A 242 -17.45 25.16 -10.82
N ILE A 243 -16.83 24.11 -10.24
CA ILE A 243 -16.17 24.21 -8.91
C ILE A 243 -14.93 25.11 -9.01
N ARG A 244 -14.13 25.01 -10.06
CA ARG A 244 -12.98 25.90 -10.29
C ARG A 244 -13.43 27.36 -10.38
N GLU A 245 -14.55 27.64 -11.09
CA GLU A 245 -15.13 28.98 -11.15
C GLU A 245 -15.53 29.48 -9.74
N ASP A 246 -16.23 28.65 -8.97
CA ASP A 246 -16.60 28.97 -7.58
C ASP A 246 -15.38 29.31 -6.69
N ILE A 247 -14.29 28.54 -6.81
CA ILE A 247 -13.04 28.80 -6.07
C ILE A 247 -12.45 30.15 -6.52
N SER A 248 -12.38 30.40 -7.82
CA SER A 248 -11.81 31.64 -8.38
C SER A 248 -12.57 32.89 -7.98
N GLU A 249 -13.87 32.78 -7.73
CA GLU A 249 -14.75 33.87 -7.29
C GLU A 249 -14.85 33.99 -5.77
N SER A 250 -14.28 33.02 -5.01
CA SER A 250 -14.33 32.99 -3.55
C SER A 250 -13.42 34.02 -2.89
N ALA A 251 -13.52 34.13 -1.57
CA ALA A 251 -12.62 34.95 -0.77
C ALA A 251 -11.18 34.37 -0.67
N ASN A 252 -11.01 33.09 -1.02
CA ASN A 252 -9.73 32.38 -1.03
C ASN A 252 -9.48 31.71 -2.40
N PRO A 253 -9.15 32.49 -3.46
CA PRO A 253 -8.98 31.97 -4.80
C PRO A 253 -7.72 31.10 -5.00
N ASP A 254 -6.81 31.11 -4.05
CA ASP A 254 -5.55 30.37 -4.10
C ASP A 254 -5.67 28.95 -3.51
N VAL A 255 -6.88 28.52 -3.06
CA VAL A 255 -7.15 27.17 -2.58
C VAL A 255 -6.90 26.16 -3.72
N GLN A 256 -6.07 25.18 -3.45
CA GLN A 256 -5.80 24.12 -4.41
C GLN A 256 -7.05 23.25 -4.63
N LEU A 257 -7.31 22.86 -5.87
CA LEU A 257 -8.34 21.89 -6.22
C LEU A 257 -7.69 20.58 -6.68
N GLY A 258 -7.90 19.53 -5.93
CA GLY A 258 -7.45 18.17 -6.25
C GLY A 258 -8.61 17.22 -6.47
N VAL A 259 -8.32 16.07 -7.10
CA VAL A 259 -9.31 15.03 -7.37
C VAL A 259 -8.72 13.65 -7.13
N TYR A 260 -9.37 12.83 -6.30
CA TYR A 260 -9.12 11.40 -6.24
C TYR A 260 -9.72 10.71 -7.46
N ILE A 261 -8.93 9.89 -8.14
CA ILE A 261 -9.40 9.15 -9.31
C ILE A 261 -9.17 7.65 -9.16
N LEU A 262 -10.14 6.87 -9.67
CA LEU A 262 -9.96 5.45 -9.94
C LEU A 262 -8.97 5.25 -11.12
N PRO A 263 -8.44 4.03 -11.29
CA PRO A 263 -7.63 3.71 -12.47
C PRO A 263 -8.30 4.17 -13.76
N PRO A 264 -7.60 4.90 -14.65
CA PRO A 264 -8.19 5.42 -15.89
C PRO A 264 -8.77 4.35 -16.83
N GLU A 265 -8.34 3.08 -16.67
CA GLU A 265 -8.91 1.94 -17.36
C GLU A 265 -10.36 1.60 -16.93
N PHE A 266 -10.83 2.08 -15.78
CA PHE A 266 -12.21 1.87 -15.31
C PHE A 266 -13.15 2.88 -15.94
N THR A 267 -13.31 2.77 -17.27
CA THR A 267 -14.06 3.75 -18.08
C THR A 267 -15.57 3.76 -17.79
N GLU A 268 -16.11 2.68 -17.21
CA GLU A 268 -17.53 2.54 -16.83
C GLU A 268 -17.97 3.54 -15.78
N VAL A 269 -17.06 4.00 -14.94
CA VAL A 269 -17.38 4.97 -13.87
C VAL A 269 -17.57 6.40 -14.39
N GLY A 270 -17.30 6.65 -15.66
CA GLY A 270 -17.50 7.98 -16.28
C GLY A 270 -16.59 9.07 -15.73
N GLN A 271 -15.48 8.71 -15.10
CA GLN A 271 -14.44 9.63 -14.65
C GLN A 271 -13.32 9.68 -15.69
N ASN A 272 -13.05 10.85 -16.24
CA ASN A 272 -11.99 11.04 -17.23
C ASN A 272 -11.24 12.36 -16.97
N VAL A 273 -10.09 12.26 -16.34
CA VAL A 273 -9.30 13.43 -15.92
C VAL A 273 -8.91 14.33 -17.09
N ALA A 274 -8.74 13.79 -18.30
CA ALA A 274 -8.44 14.59 -19.49
C ALA A 274 -9.52 15.62 -19.84
N LYS A 275 -10.77 15.47 -19.33
CA LYS A 275 -11.88 16.40 -19.53
C LYS A 275 -11.85 17.61 -18.59
N PHE A 276 -11.11 17.53 -17.48
CA PHE A 276 -11.04 18.57 -16.46
C PHE A 276 -9.62 18.87 -15.97
N LYS A 277 -8.59 18.36 -16.66
CA LYS A 277 -7.19 18.57 -16.27
C LYS A 277 -6.78 20.04 -16.21
N ASP A 278 -7.41 20.91 -17.00
CA ASP A 278 -7.09 22.34 -17.01
C ASP A 278 -7.81 23.12 -15.89
N GLU A 279 -8.65 22.43 -15.10
CA GLU A 279 -9.44 22.99 -14.01
C GLU A 279 -8.92 22.61 -12.61
N ILE A 280 -7.94 21.69 -12.51
CA ILE A 280 -7.41 21.18 -11.26
C ILE A 280 -5.93 21.50 -11.08
N ASP A 281 -5.47 21.58 -9.83
CA ASP A 281 -4.06 21.80 -9.50
C ASP A 281 -3.29 20.47 -9.35
N PHE A 282 -3.97 19.44 -8.86
CA PHE A 282 -3.39 18.10 -8.76
C PHE A 282 -4.42 16.99 -8.95
N VAL A 283 -3.94 15.85 -9.41
CA VAL A 283 -4.70 14.61 -9.49
C VAL A 283 -4.09 13.55 -8.58
N ALA A 284 -4.94 12.85 -7.85
CA ALA A 284 -4.54 11.85 -6.87
C ALA A 284 -5.06 10.45 -7.30
N PRO A 285 -4.32 9.73 -8.18
CA PRO A 285 -4.71 8.39 -8.59
C PRO A 285 -4.58 7.40 -7.42
N MET A 286 -5.65 6.65 -7.15
CA MET A 286 -5.71 5.63 -6.11
C MET A 286 -4.95 4.38 -6.58
N ALA A 287 -3.66 4.30 -6.25
CA ALA A 287 -2.73 3.29 -6.74
C ALA A 287 -2.71 2.03 -5.85
N TYR A 288 -3.87 1.58 -5.41
CA TYR A 288 -4.08 0.39 -4.55
C TYR A 288 -4.00 -0.89 -5.39
N PHE A 289 -2.79 -1.25 -5.83
CA PHE A 289 -2.58 -2.29 -6.84
C PHE A 289 -3.11 -3.66 -6.43
N ASP A 290 -3.06 -4.00 -5.16
CA ASP A 290 -3.52 -5.28 -4.61
C ASP A 290 -5.05 -5.35 -4.49
N ASP A 291 -5.73 -4.26 -4.16
CA ASP A 291 -7.20 -4.15 -4.19
C ASP A 291 -7.76 -4.39 -5.60
N TRP A 292 -7.01 -3.94 -6.62
CA TRP A 292 -7.38 -4.12 -8.03
C TRP A 292 -6.80 -5.40 -8.67
N GLU A 293 -6.19 -6.30 -7.88
CA GLU A 293 -5.58 -7.55 -8.34
C GLU A 293 -4.42 -7.36 -9.35
N PHE A 294 -3.72 -6.21 -9.31
CA PHE A 294 -2.52 -5.93 -10.09
C PHE A 294 -1.24 -6.26 -9.31
N ASN A 295 -0.09 -6.23 -10.00
CA ASN A 295 1.22 -6.29 -9.34
C ASN A 295 1.72 -4.87 -9.01
N SER A 296 2.68 -4.74 -8.09
CA SER A 296 3.29 -3.46 -7.68
C SER A 296 3.85 -2.63 -8.84
N ASP A 297 4.36 -3.28 -9.90
CA ASP A 297 4.91 -2.60 -11.08
C ASP A 297 3.84 -1.85 -11.91
N TRP A 298 2.55 -2.18 -11.76
CA TRP A 298 1.44 -1.44 -12.33
C TRP A 298 1.38 0.01 -11.82
N VAL A 299 1.86 0.27 -10.58
CA VAL A 299 1.90 1.64 -10.06
C VAL A 299 2.88 2.50 -10.85
N TYR A 300 4.09 2.02 -11.12
CA TYR A 300 5.21 2.84 -11.59
C TYR A 300 5.74 2.48 -12.99
N SER A 301 5.16 1.53 -13.71
CA SER A 301 5.61 1.18 -15.05
C SER A 301 5.46 2.36 -16.04
N THR A 302 6.42 2.51 -16.96
CA THR A 302 6.38 3.54 -18.02
C THR A 302 5.62 3.09 -19.28
N SER A 303 5.12 1.87 -19.30
CA SER A 303 4.43 1.29 -20.47
C SER A 303 2.96 0.98 -20.25
N TYR A 304 2.51 0.92 -19.01
CA TYR A 304 1.13 0.63 -18.60
C TYR A 304 0.94 0.98 -17.12
N GLY A 305 -0.28 1.00 -16.66
CA GLY A 305 -0.64 1.18 -15.26
C GLY A 305 -0.95 2.60 -14.85
N ILE A 306 -1.30 2.77 -13.58
CA ILE A 306 -2.03 3.95 -13.13
C ILE A 306 -1.28 5.27 -13.31
N LEU A 307 0.01 5.33 -12.97
CA LEU A 307 0.78 6.58 -13.15
C LEU A 307 1.05 6.87 -14.62
N LYS A 308 1.23 5.83 -15.46
CA LYS A 308 1.38 6.00 -16.91
C LYS A 308 0.12 6.59 -17.53
N ASP A 309 -1.02 5.99 -17.25
CA ASP A 309 -2.30 6.38 -17.85
C ASP A 309 -2.75 7.74 -17.33
N THR A 310 -2.51 8.04 -16.04
CA THR A 310 -2.74 9.37 -15.47
C THR A 310 -1.85 10.42 -16.12
N SER A 311 -0.53 10.16 -16.24
CA SER A 311 0.42 11.07 -16.87
C SER A 311 0.06 11.35 -18.34
N ASP A 312 -0.39 10.35 -19.09
CA ASP A 312 -0.85 10.53 -20.46
C ASP A 312 -2.11 11.40 -20.52
N ALA A 313 -3.07 11.16 -19.61
CA ALA A 313 -4.34 11.88 -19.57
C ALA A 313 -4.16 13.37 -19.25
N ILE A 314 -3.22 13.73 -18.36
CA ILE A 314 -2.93 15.13 -18.01
C ILE A 314 -1.85 15.77 -18.90
N SER A 315 -1.33 15.06 -19.89
CA SER A 315 -0.27 15.55 -20.76
C SER A 315 -0.59 16.94 -21.35
N GLY A 316 0.37 17.87 -21.24
CA GLY A 316 0.26 19.25 -21.72
C GLY A 316 -0.48 20.20 -20.78
N SER A 317 -0.75 19.81 -19.54
CA SER A 317 -1.21 20.67 -18.45
C SER A 317 -0.12 20.83 -17.38
N ASP A 318 -0.33 21.74 -16.43
CA ASP A 318 0.57 21.97 -15.28
C ASP A 318 0.07 21.24 -14.01
N VAL A 319 -0.73 20.18 -14.16
CA VAL A 319 -1.31 19.40 -13.07
C VAL A 319 -0.26 18.51 -12.41
N ASP A 320 -0.14 18.59 -11.09
CA ASP A 320 0.72 17.72 -10.30
C ASP A 320 0.07 16.34 -10.09
N ILE A 321 0.86 15.27 -10.08
CA ILE A 321 0.41 13.93 -9.66
C ILE A 321 0.79 13.73 -8.20
N VAL A 322 -0.22 13.38 -7.38
CA VAL A 322 -0.06 12.93 -6.00
C VAL A 322 -0.37 11.43 -5.97
N ALA A 323 0.65 10.57 -5.96
CA ALA A 323 0.41 9.13 -5.97
C ALA A 323 -0.18 8.69 -4.63
N THR A 324 -1.42 8.18 -4.65
CA THR A 324 -2.14 7.74 -3.45
C THR A 324 -1.95 6.25 -3.25
N LEU A 325 -1.28 5.89 -2.16
CA LEU A 325 -0.86 4.54 -1.83
C LEU A 325 -1.69 3.99 -0.66
N ASP A 326 -1.90 2.68 -0.63
CA ASP A 326 -2.45 2.02 0.54
C ASP A 326 -1.41 1.94 1.67
N ASN A 327 -1.83 1.71 2.90
CA ASN A 327 -0.95 1.62 4.06
C ASN A 327 -0.68 0.18 4.54
N ASP A 328 -1.20 -0.84 3.86
CA ASP A 328 -1.10 -2.24 4.28
C ASP A 328 -0.12 -3.11 3.46
N TRP A 329 0.64 -2.48 2.56
CA TRP A 329 1.65 -3.18 1.76
C TRP A 329 2.86 -3.60 2.60
N THR A 330 3.57 -4.62 2.12
CA THR A 330 4.86 -5.01 2.70
C THR A 330 5.95 -3.96 2.43
N ASP A 331 6.95 -3.89 3.29
CA ASP A 331 8.10 -2.99 3.09
C ASP A 331 8.80 -3.18 1.75
N ASP A 332 8.90 -4.42 1.23
CA ASP A 332 9.48 -4.69 -0.09
C ASP A 332 8.64 -4.08 -1.22
N GLN A 333 7.31 -4.13 -1.12
CA GLN A 333 6.39 -3.50 -2.08
C GLN A 333 6.52 -1.98 -2.05
N TYR A 334 6.56 -1.37 -0.86
CA TYR A 334 6.79 0.08 -0.75
C TYR A 334 8.13 0.50 -1.34
N GLN A 335 9.21 -0.22 -1.03
CA GLN A 335 10.53 0.09 -1.58
C GLN A 335 10.57 0.00 -3.10
N GLU A 336 9.94 -1.03 -3.67
CA GLU A 336 9.83 -1.22 -5.11
C GLU A 336 9.05 -0.06 -5.74
N VAL A 337 7.90 0.30 -5.18
CA VAL A 337 7.04 1.39 -5.67
C VAL A 337 7.75 2.74 -5.52
N TYR A 338 8.32 3.07 -4.36
CA TYR A 338 9.06 4.33 -4.16
C TYR A 338 10.22 4.49 -5.14
N LYS A 339 11.01 3.43 -5.31
CA LYS A 339 12.10 3.42 -6.29
C LYS A 339 11.58 3.60 -7.71
N GLY A 340 10.53 2.85 -8.07
CA GLY A 340 9.91 2.92 -9.39
C GLY A 340 9.35 4.31 -9.70
N ILE A 341 8.67 4.95 -8.75
CA ILE A 341 8.17 6.32 -8.90
C ILE A 341 9.34 7.30 -9.08
N ARG A 342 10.37 7.24 -8.23
CA ARG A 342 11.53 8.14 -8.32
C ARG A 342 12.28 8.00 -9.65
N GLU A 343 12.44 6.78 -10.16
CA GLU A 343 13.17 6.52 -11.42
C GLU A 343 12.35 6.88 -12.66
N ASN A 344 11.03 6.61 -12.66
CA ASN A 344 10.19 6.68 -13.84
C ASN A 344 9.31 7.95 -13.89
N TYR A 345 9.00 8.54 -12.72
CA TYR A 345 8.12 9.71 -12.56
C TYR A 345 8.76 10.76 -11.64
N PRO A 346 9.89 11.36 -12.03
CA PRO A 346 10.65 12.30 -11.18
C PRO A 346 9.87 13.59 -10.86
N ASP A 347 8.79 13.87 -11.60
CA ASP A 347 7.90 15.02 -11.38
C ASP A 347 6.85 14.75 -10.29
N VAL A 348 6.62 13.50 -9.89
CA VAL A 348 5.83 13.16 -8.70
C VAL A 348 6.62 13.56 -7.47
N LYS A 349 6.11 14.53 -6.71
CA LYS A 349 6.80 15.10 -5.54
C LYS A 349 6.11 14.77 -4.22
N ARG A 350 4.84 14.37 -4.27
CA ARG A 350 4.03 14.03 -3.09
C ARG A 350 3.51 12.61 -3.20
N LEU A 351 3.62 11.89 -2.08
CA LEU A 351 2.92 10.62 -1.87
C LEU A 351 1.84 10.82 -0.83
N SER A 352 0.67 10.29 -1.09
CA SER A 352 -0.47 10.30 -0.18
C SER A 352 -0.76 8.88 0.30
N PHE A 353 -1.14 8.72 1.56
CA PHE A 353 -1.37 7.41 2.19
C PHE A 353 -2.76 7.35 2.77
N PHE A 354 -3.48 6.27 2.49
CA PHE A 354 -4.82 6.04 2.99
C PHE A 354 -4.82 4.98 4.10
N ALA A 355 -5.62 5.20 5.14
CA ALA A 355 -5.91 4.22 6.18
C ALA A 355 -7.41 4.11 6.43
N TYR A 356 -7.94 2.90 6.43
CA TYR A 356 -9.36 2.65 6.73
C TYR A 356 -9.76 3.02 8.15
N GLY A 357 -8.83 2.92 9.11
CA GLY A 357 -9.06 3.21 10.52
C GLY A 357 -8.48 4.55 10.99
N ALA A 358 -8.26 4.65 12.30
CA ALA A 358 -7.43 5.70 12.85
C ALA A 358 -5.96 5.38 12.59
N TRP A 359 -5.16 6.40 12.32
CA TRP A 359 -3.72 6.26 12.11
C TRP A 359 -3.03 5.82 13.40
N PRO A 360 -2.42 4.63 13.47
CA PRO A 360 -1.58 4.25 14.59
C PRO A 360 -0.20 4.92 14.49
N GLU A 361 0.45 5.14 15.64
CA GLU A 361 1.76 5.79 15.71
C GLU A 361 2.84 5.06 14.91
N ASP A 362 2.84 3.74 14.95
CA ASP A 362 3.82 2.90 14.26
C ASP A 362 3.71 2.96 12.74
N GLU A 363 2.53 3.16 12.18
CA GLU A 363 2.36 3.37 10.74
C GLU A 363 2.88 4.74 10.28
N LEU A 364 2.62 5.82 11.03
CA LEU A 364 3.21 7.12 10.76
C LEU A 364 4.74 7.07 10.87
N ALA A 365 5.27 6.35 11.85
CA ALA A 365 6.71 6.11 11.98
C ALA A 365 7.27 5.34 10.78
N ASN A 366 6.57 4.31 10.31
CA ASN A 366 6.97 3.53 9.14
C ASN A 366 7.00 4.38 7.85
N ILE A 367 5.99 5.26 7.64
CA ILE A 367 6.00 6.19 6.50
C ILE A 367 7.24 7.08 6.56
N HIS A 368 7.53 7.67 7.71
CA HIS A 368 8.72 8.50 7.92
C HIS A 368 10.02 7.75 7.66
N GLU A 369 10.16 6.52 8.14
CA GLU A 369 11.32 5.69 7.85
C GLU A 369 11.44 5.39 6.34
N ARG A 370 10.33 5.15 5.65
CA ARG A 370 10.28 4.91 4.20
C ARG A 370 10.76 6.10 3.39
N GLU A 371 10.54 7.34 3.84
CA GLU A 371 11.06 8.55 3.19
C GLU A 371 12.60 8.59 3.11
N THR A 372 13.26 7.91 4.03
CA THR A 372 14.73 7.76 4.01
C THR A 372 15.19 6.70 2.99
N TRP A 373 14.27 5.95 2.38
CA TRP A 373 14.52 4.92 1.36
C TRP A 373 14.44 5.50 -0.05
N PRO A 374 15.19 4.93 -1.00
CA PRO A 374 16.59 4.54 -0.84
C PRO A 374 17.49 5.76 -1.04
N THR A 375 18.42 5.96 -0.15
CA THR A 375 19.57 6.85 -0.45
C THR A 375 20.26 6.36 -1.73
N PRO A 376 20.77 7.27 -2.59
CA PRO A 376 21.59 6.90 -3.74
C PRO A 376 22.70 5.92 -3.33
N GLY A 377 22.72 4.75 -3.97
CA GLY A 377 23.59 3.64 -3.57
C GLY A 377 22.89 2.55 -2.75
N TRP A 378 21.62 2.72 -2.34
CA TRP A 378 20.81 1.62 -1.82
C TRP A 378 20.52 0.67 -2.99
N THR A 379 21.19 -0.44 -2.98
CA THR A 379 20.71 -1.65 -3.68
C THR A 379 19.78 -2.33 -2.71
N ALA A 380 18.62 -2.81 -3.18
CA ALA A 380 17.78 -3.74 -2.43
C ALA A 380 18.69 -4.68 -1.65
N PRO A 381 18.49 -4.92 -0.32
CA PRO A 381 19.39 -5.74 0.43
C PRO A 381 19.60 -6.99 -0.42
N VAL A 382 20.79 -7.06 -1.04
CA VAL A 382 21.13 -8.23 -1.84
C VAL A 382 21.01 -9.31 -0.82
N GLU A 383 20.06 -10.24 -1.01
CA GLU A 383 19.91 -11.39 -0.16
C GLU A 383 21.30 -11.99 0.04
N GLN A 384 22.02 -11.50 1.04
CA GLN A 384 23.43 -11.81 1.29
C GLN A 384 23.58 -12.63 2.55
N ASP A 385 24.53 -13.54 2.48
CA ASP A 385 24.98 -14.19 3.68
C ASP A 385 25.61 -13.14 4.60
N TYR A 386 25.17 -13.07 5.85
CA TYR A 386 25.78 -12.19 6.84
C TYR A 386 26.81 -12.95 7.69
N PRO A 387 27.85 -12.28 8.20
CA PRO A 387 28.86 -12.92 9.01
C PRO A 387 28.27 -13.39 10.35
N ALA A 388 28.31 -14.70 10.58
CA ALA A 388 27.90 -15.32 11.82
C ALA A 388 28.95 -16.36 12.27
N GLN A 389 29.18 -16.49 13.59
CA GLN A 389 30.08 -17.50 14.11
C GLN A 389 29.38 -18.87 14.14
N LEU A 390 29.39 -19.57 13.01
CA LEU A 390 28.75 -20.85 12.78
C LEU A 390 29.80 -21.93 12.47
N PRO A 391 29.50 -23.23 12.62
CA PRO A 391 30.34 -24.30 12.11
C PRO A 391 30.55 -24.17 10.57
N ALA A 392 31.72 -24.54 10.08
CA ALA A 392 32.22 -24.19 8.73
C ALA A 392 31.30 -24.54 7.55
N VAL A 393 30.42 -25.52 7.68
CA VAL A 393 29.48 -25.91 6.61
C VAL A 393 28.19 -25.05 6.55
N TRP A 394 27.94 -24.30 7.62
CA TRP A 394 26.73 -23.51 7.78
C TRP A 394 26.96 -22.05 7.44
N LYS A 395 25.99 -21.47 6.78
CA LYS A 395 25.88 -20.06 6.44
C LYS A 395 24.61 -19.48 7.02
N ALA A 396 24.62 -18.19 7.29
CA ALA A 396 23.45 -17.45 7.76
C ALA A 396 23.04 -16.40 6.73
N ARG A 397 21.74 -16.31 6.49
CA ARG A 397 21.16 -15.37 5.53
C ARG A 397 19.82 -14.85 6.03
N ASN A 398 19.56 -13.56 5.79
CA ASN A 398 18.22 -13.02 5.79
C ASN A 398 17.62 -13.24 4.40
N ILE A 399 16.43 -13.80 4.34
CA ILE A 399 15.63 -13.93 3.13
C ILE A 399 14.50 -12.92 3.29
N GLY A 400 14.29 -12.07 2.27
CA GLY A 400 13.52 -10.84 2.39
C GLY A 400 14.35 -9.71 3.02
N SER A 401 13.70 -8.60 3.39
CA SER A 401 14.36 -7.35 3.77
C SER A 401 14.75 -7.22 5.26
N MET A 402 14.17 -8.00 6.14
CA MET A 402 14.29 -7.80 7.60
C MET A 402 15.51 -8.44 8.21
N PRO A 403 16.21 -7.73 9.12
CA PRO A 403 17.43 -8.25 9.74
C PRO A 403 17.14 -9.35 10.75
N GLY A 404 18.04 -10.31 10.80
CA GLY A 404 18.08 -11.35 11.82
C GLY A 404 19.51 -11.62 12.28
N ASN A 405 19.66 -12.39 13.33
CA ASN A 405 20.97 -12.81 13.83
C ASN A 405 21.01 -14.30 14.09
N ALA A 406 22.17 -14.90 13.92
CA ALA A 406 22.42 -16.32 14.15
C ALA A 406 23.69 -16.53 14.97
N THR A 407 23.61 -17.38 15.96
CA THR A 407 24.76 -17.78 16.78
C THR A 407 24.80 -19.28 17.01
N TYR A 408 25.99 -19.81 17.25
CA TYR A 408 26.22 -21.21 17.61
C TYR A 408 27.02 -21.33 18.88
N ASN A 409 26.52 -22.11 19.84
CA ASN A 409 27.22 -22.45 21.05
C ASN A 409 27.88 -23.82 20.91
N SER A 410 29.20 -23.86 20.79
CA SER A 410 29.97 -25.09 20.57
C SER A 410 29.96 -26.03 21.76
N SER A 411 29.72 -25.52 22.99
CA SER A 411 29.72 -26.34 24.22
C SER A 411 28.51 -27.27 24.31
N ASN A 412 27.32 -26.77 23.91
CA ASN A 412 26.07 -27.52 23.93
C ASN A 412 25.54 -27.87 22.52
N LYS A 413 26.27 -27.48 21.48
CA LYS A 413 25.93 -27.72 20.06
C LYS A 413 24.54 -27.18 19.66
N GLN A 414 24.21 -26.00 20.15
CA GLN A 414 22.93 -25.34 19.89
C GLN A 414 23.09 -24.13 18.98
N PHE A 415 22.16 -24.00 18.03
CA PHE A 415 21.97 -22.79 17.23
C PHE A 415 20.90 -21.92 17.88
N THR A 416 21.11 -20.63 17.84
CA THR A 416 20.11 -19.64 18.22
C THR A 416 19.91 -18.69 17.10
N LEU A 417 18.65 -18.52 16.64
CA LEU A 417 18.22 -17.53 15.69
C LEU A 417 17.37 -16.49 16.41
N SER A 418 17.52 -15.24 16.00
CA SER A 418 16.58 -14.16 16.28
C SER A 418 16.15 -13.51 14.96
N SER A 419 14.91 -13.08 14.86
CA SER A 419 14.36 -12.51 13.64
C SER A 419 13.34 -11.44 13.97
N SER A 420 13.38 -10.36 13.23
CA SER A 420 12.33 -9.34 13.13
C SER A 420 11.52 -9.48 11.82
N SER A 421 11.75 -10.56 11.07
CA SER A 421 11.07 -10.83 9.79
C SER A 421 9.58 -11.07 9.97
N THR A 422 8.80 -10.75 8.93
CA THR A 422 7.35 -10.89 8.96
C THR A 422 6.89 -12.34 8.86
N ASP A 423 6.88 -12.99 7.70
CA ASP A 423 6.31 -14.35 7.61
C ASP A 423 6.97 -15.22 6.53
N ILE A 424 6.70 -16.53 6.62
CA ILE A 424 6.91 -17.53 5.56
C ILE A 424 5.52 -17.86 5.03
N TRP A 425 4.99 -17.00 4.14
CA TRP A 425 3.65 -17.14 3.57
C TRP A 425 3.50 -16.32 2.28
N GLY A 426 2.31 -16.39 1.64
CA GLY A 426 2.03 -15.66 0.40
C GLY A 426 2.94 -16.05 -0.76
N ASN A 427 3.29 -15.10 -1.60
CA ASN A 427 4.12 -15.30 -2.78
C ASN A 427 5.62 -15.13 -2.51
N GLY A 428 5.99 -14.59 -1.36
CA GLY A 428 7.36 -14.36 -0.92
C GLY A 428 7.55 -14.62 0.56
N ASP A 429 8.77 -15.00 0.95
CA ASP A 429 9.12 -15.37 2.32
C ASP A 429 10.01 -14.30 2.95
N GLN A 430 9.79 -14.01 4.21
CA GLN A 430 10.73 -13.25 5.03
C GLN A 430 11.15 -14.05 6.25
N LEU A 431 12.41 -14.39 6.33
CA LEU A 431 12.94 -15.25 7.40
C LEU A 431 14.44 -15.09 7.63
N ASN A 432 14.87 -15.42 8.83
CA ASN A 432 16.28 -15.70 9.11
C ASN A 432 16.55 -17.18 8.86
N TYR A 433 17.58 -17.49 8.06
CA TYR A 433 17.89 -18.83 7.60
C TYR A 433 19.36 -19.21 7.85
N ILE A 434 19.58 -20.27 8.63
CA ILE A 434 20.89 -20.93 8.72
C ILE A 434 20.85 -22.16 7.83
N TYR A 435 21.73 -22.25 6.83
CA TYR A 435 21.63 -23.27 5.79
C TYR A 435 22.97 -23.81 5.31
N GLN A 436 22.89 -24.92 4.58
CA GLN A 436 23.96 -25.47 3.76
C GLN A 436 23.41 -25.99 2.43
N PRO A 437 24.20 -25.99 1.34
CA PRO A 437 23.79 -26.61 0.09
C PRO A 437 23.88 -28.13 0.17
N VAL A 438 22.91 -28.82 -0.42
CA VAL A 438 22.89 -30.28 -0.61
C VAL A 438 22.43 -30.64 -2.00
N SER A 439 22.68 -31.85 -2.48
CA SER A 439 22.26 -32.31 -3.81
C SER A 439 21.58 -33.68 -3.74
N GLY A 440 20.45 -33.82 -4.47
CA GLY A 440 19.72 -35.08 -4.54
C GLY A 440 18.79 -35.32 -3.33
N ASN A 441 18.82 -36.53 -2.79
CA ASN A 441 18.03 -36.86 -1.61
C ASN A 441 18.67 -36.25 -0.37
N ALA A 442 17.86 -35.81 0.57
CA ALA A 442 18.35 -35.16 1.78
C ALA A 442 17.35 -35.28 2.95
N GLU A 443 17.87 -35.29 4.16
CA GLU A 443 17.08 -35.26 5.39
C GLU A 443 17.67 -34.24 6.36
N ILE A 444 16.82 -33.45 7.02
CA ILE A 444 17.19 -32.66 8.17
C ILE A 444 16.33 -33.05 9.38
N VAL A 445 16.98 -33.23 10.50
CA VAL A 445 16.35 -33.48 11.80
C VAL A 445 16.83 -32.42 12.79
N VAL A 446 15.91 -31.89 13.59
CA VAL A 446 16.21 -30.88 14.61
C VAL A 446 15.30 -31.05 15.82
N LYS A 447 15.78 -30.65 16.99
CA LYS A 447 14.93 -30.40 18.14
C LYS A 447 14.79 -28.90 18.37
N VAL A 448 13.58 -28.35 18.21
CA VAL A 448 13.26 -27.01 18.68
C VAL A 448 13.19 -27.07 20.21
N GLN A 449 14.15 -26.47 20.88
CA GLN A 449 14.34 -26.58 22.34
C GLN A 449 13.44 -25.56 23.07
N SER A 450 13.47 -24.33 22.62
CA SER A 450 12.71 -23.22 23.18
C SER A 450 12.49 -22.13 22.13
N THR A 451 11.47 -21.34 22.38
CA THR A 451 11.10 -20.19 21.57
C THR A 451 10.57 -19.08 22.47
N SER A 452 10.83 -17.83 22.13
CA SER A 452 10.16 -16.67 22.73
C SER A 452 9.09 -16.20 21.74
N TRP A 453 7.92 -16.77 21.85
CA TRP A 453 6.82 -16.42 20.96
C TRP A 453 6.24 -15.05 21.28
N LEU A 454 6.04 -14.23 20.26
CA LEU A 454 5.43 -12.89 20.36
C LEU A 454 4.16 -12.78 19.52
N ASP A 455 4.00 -13.68 18.55
CA ASP A 455 2.83 -13.79 17.70
C ASP A 455 2.36 -15.23 17.57
N GLY A 456 1.04 -15.46 17.37
CA GLY A 456 0.44 -16.79 17.27
C GLY A 456 0.88 -17.61 16.06
N TRP A 457 1.38 -16.95 15.01
CA TRP A 457 1.91 -17.53 13.79
C TRP A 457 3.43 -17.43 13.66
N ALA A 458 4.14 -16.94 14.68
CA ALA A 458 5.60 -17.02 14.68
C ALA A 458 6.07 -18.45 14.39
N LYS A 459 7.04 -18.60 13.48
CA LYS A 459 7.44 -19.91 12.94
C LYS A 459 8.90 -20.21 13.26
N ALA A 460 9.16 -21.37 13.85
CA ALA A 460 10.52 -21.87 14.13
C ALA A 460 10.63 -23.33 13.67
N GLY A 461 11.55 -23.63 12.76
CA GLY A 461 11.64 -24.99 12.22
C GLY A 461 12.74 -25.22 11.22
N ILE A 462 12.46 -26.06 10.23
CA ILE A 462 13.39 -26.54 9.22
C ILE A 462 12.79 -26.41 7.82
N MET A 463 13.66 -26.12 6.84
CA MET A 463 13.25 -25.85 5.47
C MET A 463 14.23 -26.47 4.46
N ILE A 464 13.69 -26.90 3.31
CA ILE A 464 14.44 -27.22 2.10
C ILE A 464 13.87 -26.35 0.96
N ARG A 465 14.74 -25.55 0.32
CA ARG A 465 14.34 -24.64 -0.74
C ARG A 465 15.24 -24.72 -1.97
N GLU A 466 14.66 -24.47 -3.16
CA GLU A 466 15.36 -24.60 -4.44
C GLU A 466 16.41 -23.51 -4.65
N SER A 467 16.11 -22.30 -4.21
CA SER A 467 17.00 -21.13 -4.29
C SER A 467 16.96 -20.35 -2.98
N LEU A 468 17.83 -19.35 -2.85
CA LEU A 468 17.86 -18.46 -1.68
C LEU A 468 17.02 -17.18 -1.91
N SER A 469 16.31 -17.04 -3.03
CA SER A 469 15.41 -15.94 -3.30
C SER A 469 14.12 -16.06 -2.47
N HIS A 470 13.56 -14.92 -2.04
CA HIS A 470 12.37 -14.88 -1.20
C HIS A 470 11.17 -15.66 -1.79
N ASN A 471 10.99 -15.63 -3.09
CA ASN A 471 9.88 -16.29 -3.80
C ASN A 471 10.15 -17.75 -4.21
N SER A 472 11.18 -18.40 -3.63
CA SER A 472 11.62 -19.76 -4.00
C SER A 472 10.56 -20.82 -3.74
N LYS A 473 10.53 -21.86 -4.58
CA LYS A 473 9.91 -23.14 -4.21
C LYS A 473 10.57 -23.69 -2.95
N HIS A 474 9.77 -24.19 -2.01
CA HIS A 474 10.27 -24.81 -0.79
C HIS A 474 9.26 -25.79 -0.19
N ALA A 475 9.73 -26.60 0.74
CA ALA A 475 8.95 -27.30 1.74
C ALA A 475 9.58 -27.06 3.11
N ASP A 476 8.76 -26.86 4.12
CA ASP A 476 9.23 -26.64 5.48
C ASP A 476 8.40 -27.41 6.52
N MET A 477 8.95 -27.53 7.72
CA MET A 477 8.29 -28.10 8.86
C MET A 477 8.52 -27.18 10.05
N MET A 478 7.49 -26.43 10.45
CA MET A 478 7.54 -25.37 11.45
C MET A 478 6.75 -25.71 12.71
N LEU A 479 7.17 -25.16 13.83
CA LEU A 479 6.35 -25.02 15.04
C LEU A 479 5.85 -23.59 15.15
N THR A 480 4.60 -23.45 15.59
CA THR A 480 3.95 -22.18 15.90
C THR A 480 3.42 -22.20 17.33
N PRO A 481 3.19 -21.04 17.97
CA PRO A 481 2.63 -21.00 19.33
C PRO A 481 1.16 -21.43 19.41
N SER A 482 0.34 -21.02 18.47
CA SER A 482 -1.12 -21.22 18.53
C SER A 482 -1.65 -22.27 17.55
N ASN A 483 -0.91 -22.58 16.47
CA ASN A 483 -1.37 -23.45 15.39
C ASN A 483 -0.63 -24.79 15.29
N GLY A 484 0.16 -25.14 16.31
CA GLY A 484 0.83 -26.44 16.41
C GLY A 484 2.04 -26.58 15.51
N ALA A 485 2.23 -27.73 14.89
CA ALA A 485 3.25 -27.96 13.87
C ALA A 485 2.62 -27.92 12.49
N THR A 486 3.23 -27.17 11.58
CA THR A 486 2.75 -27.02 10.20
C THR A 486 3.81 -27.48 9.21
N PHE A 487 3.40 -28.30 8.24
CA PHE A 487 4.14 -28.66 7.05
C PHE A 487 3.66 -27.78 5.93
N GLN A 488 4.45 -26.78 5.56
CA GLN A 488 4.10 -25.79 4.55
C GLN A 488 4.92 -26.00 3.27
N TYR A 489 4.42 -25.52 2.15
CA TYR A 489 5.14 -25.61 0.88
C TYR A 489 4.66 -24.59 -0.16
N ARG A 490 5.61 -24.18 -1.02
CA ARG A 490 5.37 -23.42 -2.26
C ARG A 490 5.87 -24.28 -3.42
N SER A 491 4.96 -24.75 -4.26
CA SER A 491 5.26 -25.71 -5.35
C SER A 491 5.78 -25.04 -6.63
N GLU A 492 5.49 -23.75 -6.82
CA GLU A 492 5.97 -22.94 -7.96
C GLU A 492 6.69 -21.69 -7.44
N THR A 493 7.63 -21.16 -8.22
CA THR A 493 8.31 -19.89 -7.89
C THR A 493 7.28 -18.77 -7.90
N ALA A 494 7.25 -17.95 -6.85
CA ALA A 494 6.25 -16.91 -6.61
C ALA A 494 4.80 -17.43 -6.55
N GLY A 495 4.59 -18.73 -6.36
CA GLY A 495 3.28 -19.34 -6.21
C GLY A 495 2.74 -19.21 -4.79
N THR A 496 1.44 -19.42 -4.64
CA THR A 496 0.77 -19.42 -3.33
C THR A 496 1.24 -20.57 -2.42
N MET A 497 1.16 -20.37 -1.12
CA MET A 497 1.47 -21.36 -0.10
C MET A 497 0.28 -22.31 0.16
N ALA A 498 0.62 -23.51 0.60
CA ALA A 498 -0.34 -24.46 1.15
C ALA A 498 0.29 -25.21 2.34
N ASP A 499 -0.55 -25.75 3.23
CA ASP A 499 -0.08 -26.39 4.45
C ASP A 499 -0.89 -27.61 4.91
N HIS A 500 -0.29 -28.36 5.81
CA HIS A 500 -0.92 -29.41 6.63
C HIS A 500 -0.49 -29.24 8.08
N THR A 501 -1.43 -29.27 9.02
CA THR A 501 -1.17 -29.02 10.43
C THR A 501 -1.31 -30.27 11.32
N ALA A 502 -0.61 -30.26 12.46
CA ALA A 502 -0.76 -31.25 13.51
C ALA A 502 -0.57 -30.60 14.89
N THR A 503 -1.28 -31.10 15.90
CA THR A 503 -1.14 -30.58 17.27
C THR A 503 0.26 -30.86 17.80
N ALA A 504 1.00 -29.80 18.16
CA ALA A 504 2.34 -29.88 18.74
C ALA A 504 2.69 -28.58 19.47
N SER A 505 3.67 -28.63 20.34
CA SER A 505 4.28 -27.47 21.00
C SER A 505 5.76 -27.75 21.30
N ALA A 506 6.58 -26.73 21.48
CA ALA A 506 7.97 -26.86 21.87
C ALA A 506 8.07 -27.38 23.36
N PRO A 507 9.06 -28.16 23.71
CA PRO A 507 10.14 -28.70 22.85
C PRO A 507 9.65 -29.86 21.97
N LYS A 508 9.99 -29.82 20.67
CA LYS A 508 9.57 -30.84 19.69
C LYS A 508 10.67 -31.18 18.72
N TRP A 509 10.73 -32.46 18.31
CA TRP A 509 11.58 -32.87 17.21
C TRP A 509 10.83 -32.72 15.88
N LEU A 510 11.50 -32.12 14.90
CA LEU A 510 11.05 -31.97 13.54
C LEU A 510 11.96 -32.73 12.59
N LYS A 511 11.36 -33.27 11.53
CA LYS A 511 12.07 -33.92 10.44
C LYS A 511 11.46 -33.55 9.10
N LEU A 512 12.33 -33.22 8.15
CA LEU A 512 11.96 -32.94 6.76
C LEU A 512 12.87 -33.79 5.86
N THR A 513 12.27 -34.58 4.98
CA THR A 513 13.00 -35.44 4.04
C THR A 513 12.65 -35.07 2.61
N ARG A 514 13.63 -35.15 1.73
CA ARG A 514 13.50 -35.11 0.27
C ARG A 514 13.93 -36.45 -0.32
N THR A 515 13.06 -37.07 -1.13
CA THR A 515 13.39 -38.26 -1.94
C THR A 515 12.94 -37.99 -3.37
N GLY A 516 13.89 -37.70 -4.26
CA GLY A 516 13.58 -37.15 -5.59
C GLY A 516 12.82 -35.84 -5.50
N ASN A 517 11.59 -35.82 -6.00
CA ASN A 517 10.68 -34.66 -5.90
C ASN A 517 9.67 -34.78 -4.75
N THR A 518 9.75 -35.84 -3.93
CA THR A 518 8.84 -36.05 -2.80
C THR A 518 9.43 -35.48 -1.54
N PHE A 519 8.69 -34.55 -0.91
CA PHE A 519 9.01 -33.94 0.39
C PHE A 519 8.03 -34.44 1.44
N LYS A 520 8.55 -34.75 2.64
CA LYS A 520 7.75 -35.27 3.74
C LYS A 520 8.15 -34.62 5.06
N GLY A 521 7.19 -33.96 5.71
CA GLY A 521 7.33 -33.36 7.04
C GLY A 521 6.82 -34.30 8.13
N SER A 522 7.55 -34.39 9.23
CA SER A 522 7.20 -35.25 10.37
C SER A 522 7.60 -34.63 11.72
N ILE A 523 6.86 -34.97 12.76
CA ILE A 523 7.13 -34.58 14.16
C ILE A 523 7.38 -35.80 15.05
N SER A 524 8.10 -35.56 16.15
CA SER A 524 8.35 -36.61 17.17
C SER A 524 8.46 -36.02 18.57
N ALA A 525 8.03 -36.77 19.58
CA ALA A 525 8.25 -36.42 20.98
C ALA A 525 9.65 -36.83 21.47
N ASN A 526 10.26 -37.87 20.89
CA ASN A 526 11.49 -38.49 21.39
C ASN A 526 12.63 -38.55 20.35
N GLY A 527 12.42 -38.07 19.11
CA GLY A 527 13.41 -38.13 18.03
C GLY A 527 13.59 -39.50 17.36
N SER A 528 12.78 -40.50 17.75
CA SER A 528 12.89 -41.87 17.21
C SER A 528 11.58 -42.38 16.60
N SER A 529 10.45 -42.08 17.19
CA SER A 529 9.11 -42.43 16.66
C SER A 529 8.51 -41.23 15.98
N TRP A 530 8.21 -41.31 14.69
CA TRP A 530 7.84 -40.20 13.86
C TRP A 530 6.37 -40.28 13.41
N GLN A 531 5.64 -39.17 13.54
CA GLN A 531 4.33 -38.95 12.99
C GLN A 531 4.46 -38.06 11.75
N THR A 532 3.99 -38.52 10.60
CA THR A 532 3.94 -37.71 9.38
C THR A 532 2.85 -36.65 9.51
N VAL A 533 3.18 -35.41 9.16
CA VAL A 533 2.26 -34.28 9.10
C VAL A 533 1.78 -34.06 7.68
N GLY A 534 2.68 -34.08 6.70
CA GLY A 534 2.34 -33.92 5.30
C GLY A 534 3.36 -34.56 4.35
N THR A 535 2.94 -34.77 3.11
CA THR A 535 3.79 -35.24 2.01
C THR A 535 3.33 -34.56 0.71
N ILE A 536 4.27 -34.04 -0.09
CA ILE A 536 3.98 -33.33 -1.34
C ILE A 536 5.04 -33.67 -2.39
N GLN A 537 4.70 -33.55 -3.66
CA GLN A 537 5.65 -33.60 -4.76
C GLN A 537 5.89 -32.20 -5.30
N ILE A 538 7.14 -31.74 -5.27
CA ILE A 538 7.58 -30.45 -5.78
C ILE A 538 8.78 -30.70 -6.72
N PRO A 539 8.66 -30.46 -8.03
CA PRO A 539 9.81 -30.54 -8.93
C PRO A 539 10.83 -29.45 -8.59
N MET A 540 11.96 -29.86 -8.00
CA MET A 540 13.07 -28.96 -7.67
C MET A 540 14.36 -29.46 -8.33
N LYS A 541 15.29 -28.52 -8.59
CA LYS A 541 16.64 -28.83 -9.05
C LYS A 541 17.34 -29.81 -8.09
N SER A 542 18.36 -30.52 -8.59
CA SER A 542 19.12 -31.45 -7.75
C SER A 542 19.78 -30.72 -6.59
N LYS A 543 20.45 -29.60 -6.85
CA LYS A 543 21.03 -28.74 -5.82
C LYS A 543 19.93 -27.90 -5.16
N VAL A 544 19.84 -27.99 -3.84
CA VAL A 544 18.92 -27.23 -2.99
C VAL A 544 19.64 -26.75 -1.72
N TYR A 545 18.96 -25.91 -0.93
CA TYR A 545 19.46 -25.40 0.34
C TYR A 545 18.61 -25.96 1.46
N ILE A 546 19.27 -26.53 2.47
CA ILE A 546 18.64 -27.19 3.61
C ILE A 546 19.08 -26.54 4.91
N GLY A 547 18.15 -26.27 5.84
CA GLY A 547 18.53 -25.57 7.05
C GLY A 547 17.43 -25.35 8.08
N ILE A 548 17.74 -24.48 9.06
CA ILE A 548 16.84 -24.04 10.12
C ILE A 548 16.38 -22.61 9.84
N ALA A 549 15.09 -22.35 10.10
CA ALA A 549 14.41 -21.12 9.73
C ALA A 549 13.62 -20.54 10.91
N LEU A 550 13.58 -19.23 10.99
CA LEU A 550 12.80 -18.47 11.96
C LEU A 550 12.13 -17.28 11.28
N SER A 551 10.82 -17.10 11.50
CA SER A 551 10.08 -15.89 11.13
C SER A 551 9.15 -15.45 12.24
N ASN A 552 8.69 -14.19 12.21
CA ASN A 552 7.82 -13.62 13.22
C ASN A 552 6.88 -12.57 12.61
N PRO A 553 5.62 -12.93 12.27
CA PRO A 553 4.62 -11.95 11.92
C PRO A 553 4.42 -10.99 13.10
N GLY A 554 4.62 -9.72 12.94
CA GLY A 554 4.52 -8.74 14.02
C GLY A 554 5.81 -7.95 14.30
N ASN A 555 6.81 -8.05 13.42
CA ASN A 555 8.02 -7.18 13.36
C ASN A 555 8.78 -6.95 14.68
N ASP A 556 8.73 -7.88 15.63
CA ASP A 556 9.43 -7.73 16.91
C ASP A 556 10.76 -8.49 16.90
N SER A 557 11.88 -7.76 16.93
CA SER A 557 13.25 -8.29 16.97
C SER A 557 13.55 -9.20 18.17
N ARG A 558 12.68 -9.28 19.17
CA ARG A 558 12.81 -10.13 20.34
C ARG A 558 12.44 -11.59 20.07
N ASN A 559 11.84 -11.93 18.91
CA ASN A 559 11.55 -13.32 18.60
C ASN A 559 12.84 -14.11 18.46
N LYS A 560 12.93 -15.21 19.24
CA LYS A 560 14.13 -16.01 19.35
C LYS A 560 13.80 -17.48 19.47
N ALA A 561 14.54 -18.32 18.75
CA ALA A 561 14.42 -19.77 18.87
C ALA A 561 15.77 -20.43 19.08
N VAL A 562 15.79 -21.49 19.89
CA VAL A 562 16.97 -22.33 20.16
C VAL A 562 16.76 -23.73 19.59
N PHE A 563 17.69 -24.14 18.74
CA PHE A 563 17.69 -25.42 18.05
C PHE A 563 18.85 -26.30 18.49
N GLY A 564 18.54 -27.51 18.89
CA GLY A 564 19.54 -28.52 19.27
C GLY A 564 19.44 -29.77 18.40
N ASN A 565 20.45 -30.60 18.44
CA ASN A 565 20.50 -31.90 17.75
C ASN A 565 20.27 -31.76 16.22
N VAL A 566 20.77 -30.67 15.64
CA VAL A 566 20.66 -30.42 14.20
C VAL A 566 21.53 -31.42 13.45
N LYS A 567 20.90 -32.21 12.59
CA LYS A 567 21.55 -33.20 11.74
C LYS A 567 21.03 -33.11 10.34
N VAL A 568 21.93 -32.93 9.38
CA VAL A 568 21.67 -33.06 7.94
C VAL A 568 22.32 -34.34 7.45
N THR A 569 21.61 -35.04 6.58
CA THR A 569 22.09 -36.28 5.90
C THR A 569 21.67 -36.16 4.43
N ASP A 570 22.60 -36.33 3.50
CA ASP A 570 22.50 -36.39 2.05
C ASP A 570 22.86 -37.76 1.52
#